data_3f23209a288bf7fa1427bb00d189575e
#
_entry.id   3f23209a288bf7fa1427bb00d189575e
#
_cell.length_a   1.000
_cell.length_b   1.000
_cell.length_c   1.000
_cell.angle_alpha   90.00
_cell.angle_beta   90.00
_cell.angle_gamma   90.00
#
_symmetry.space_group_name_H-M   'P 1'
#
loop_
_entity.id
_entity.type
_entity.pdbx_description
1 polymer ?
#
loop_
_entity_poly.entity_id
_entity_poly.type
_entity_poly.pdbx_seq_one_letter_code
_entity_poly.pdbx_strand_id
1 'polypeptide(L)'
;LPVSGEIPLPPYFHGELDDPERYQTVFAKTVGSAAAPTAGLHFTPTVVAGLASRGVEIAEVDLEVGLDTFRPMSVDNIEEHHIHRERYEIPQAAAAAVAATRRRRGRVVAVGTTVIRTLETAACGDGLVRAGGGESELFIRPGYQLGVVDAAVTNFHAPRTTLIALVAAMLGSRWREAYAIALERGYRFLSFGDAMFIDQPVNR
;
A
#
# COMPACT_ATOMS: atom_id res chain seq x y z
N LEU A 1 11.68 19.57 1.94
CA LEU A 1 11.98 19.52 0.50
C LEU A 1 13.14 20.45 0.21
N PRO A 2 14.14 20.09 -0.62
CA PRO A 2 15.13 21.03 -1.07
C PRO A 2 14.46 22.18 -1.83
N VAL A 3 14.95 23.38 -1.66
CA VAL A 3 14.37 24.68 -2.05
C VAL A 3 14.19 24.90 -3.57
N SER A 4 14.39 23.86 -4.41
CA SER A 4 14.37 23.97 -5.87
C SER A 4 13.93 22.71 -6.62
N GLY A 5 12.86 22.05 -6.17
CA GLY A 5 12.31 20.87 -6.87
C GLY A 5 10.80 20.90 -6.92
N GLU A 6 10.23 20.55 -8.05
CA GLU A 6 8.79 20.23 -8.16
C GLU A 6 8.51 18.87 -7.49
N ILE A 7 7.34 18.73 -6.85
CA ILE A 7 6.90 17.46 -6.31
C ILE A 7 6.62 16.52 -7.49
N PRO A 8 7.26 15.35 -7.58
CA PRO A 8 7.00 14.43 -8.66
C PRO A 8 5.62 13.80 -8.46
N LEU A 9 4.65 14.28 -9.22
CA LEU A 9 3.28 13.74 -9.21
C LEU A 9 3.19 12.47 -10.05
N PRO A 10 2.22 11.59 -9.79
CA PRO A 10 2.00 10.41 -10.61
C PRO A 10 1.80 10.78 -12.09
N PRO A 11 2.32 9.97 -13.06
CA PRO A 11 2.34 10.33 -14.47
C PRO A 11 0.95 10.50 -15.12
N TYR A 12 -0.11 10.04 -14.48
CA TYR A 12 -1.49 10.22 -14.93
C TYR A 12 -2.15 11.51 -14.39
N PHE A 13 -1.46 12.25 -13.53
CA PHE A 13 -1.95 13.54 -13.02
C PHE A 13 -1.40 14.65 -13.91
N HIS A 14 -2.28 15.35 -14.61
CA HIS A 14 -1.93 16.40 -15.59
C HIS A 14 -2.32 17.81 -15.12
N GLY A 15 -2.63 17.98 -13.84
CA GLY A 15 -2.96 19.28 -13.24
C GLY A 15 -1.86 19.82 -12.35
N GLU A 16 -2.01 21.06 -11.93
CA GLU A 16 -1.24 21.64 -10.83
C GLU A 16 -1.98 21.34 -9.50
N LEU A 17 -1.23 21.12 -8.43
CA LEU A 17 -1.79 21.05 -7.10
C LEU A 17 -1.83 22.46 -6.52
N ASP A 18 -3.01 22.95 -6.18
CA ASP A 18 -3.17 24.24 -5.47
C ASP A 18 -2.39 24.24 -4.14
N ASP A 19 -2.29 23.07 -3.52
CA ASP A 19 -1.56 22.86 -2.27
C ASP A 19 -0.71 21.58 -2.39
N PRO A 20 0.62 21.74 -2.49
CA PRO A 20 1.56 20.62 -2.54
C PRO A 20 1.48 19.64 -1.36
N GLU A 21 1.10 20.14 -0.17
CA GLU A 21 0.98 19.30 1.03
C GLU A 21 -0.15 18.25 0.91
N ARG A 22 -1.09 18.42 -0.01
CA ARG A 22 -2.12 17.42 -0.32
C ARG A 22 -1.56 16.12 -0.88
N TYR A 23 -0.33 16.12 -1.37
CA TYR A 23 0.37 14.91 -1.82
C TYR A 23 1.29 14.34 -0.74
N GLN A 24 1.13 14.75 0.51
CA GLN A 24 1.86 14.21 1.65
C GLN A 24 0.91 13.54 2.63
N THR A 25 1.33 12.40 3.16
CA THR A 25 0.59 11.70 4.21
C THR A 25 0.93 12.26 5.59
N VAL A 26 0.05 12.09 6.56
CA VAL A 26 0.32 12.43 7.97
C VAL A 26 1.47 11.60 8.57
N PHE A 27 1.92 10.56 7.88
CA PHE A 27 3.01 9.66 8.28
C PHE A 27 4.37 10.08 7.71
N ALA A 28 4.42 11.07 6.80
CA ALA A 28 5.67 11.51 6.17
C ALA A 28 6.59 12.18 7.21
N LYS A 29 7.77 11.61 7.44
CA LYS A 29 8.76 12.11 8.40
C LYS A 29 10.12 12.38 7.76
N THR A 30 10.52 11.55 6.83
CA THR A 30 11.85 11.58 6.22
C THR A 30 11.74 11.91 4.73
N VAL A 31 12.61 12.80 4.25
CA VAL A 31 12.73 13.09 2.83
C VAL A 31 13.51 11.97 2.14
N GLY A 32 13.07 11.47 0.98
CA GLY A 32 13.79 10.44 0.23
C GLY A 32 12.93 9.69 -0.78
N SER A 33 11.63 9.65 -0.58
CA SER A 33 10.70 8.99 -1.51
C SER A 33 10.34 9.90 -2.69
N ALA A 34 10.35 9.35 -3.90
CA ALA A 34 9.90 10.06 -5.11
C ALA A 34 8.37 10.07 -5.25
N ALA A 35 7.67 9.11 -4.62
CA ALA A 35 6.22 9.05 -4.63
C ALA A 35 5.67 8.89 -3.22
N ALA A 36 4.50 9.49 -2.95
CA ALA A 36 3.80 9.28 -1.69
C ALA A 36 3.07 7.92 -1.68
N PRO A 37 2.99 7.21 -0.54
CA PRO A 37 2.14 6.03 -0.37
C PRO A 37 0.68 6.48 -0.27
N THR A 38 0.04 6.71 -1.41
CA THR A 38 -1.21 7.49 -1.54
C THR A 38 -2.43 6.90 -0.83
N ALA A 39 -2.44 5.62 -0.50
CA ALA A 39 -3.45 5.06 0.39
C ALA A 39 -3.43 5.71 1.79
N GLY A 40 -2.27 6.20 2.23
CA GLY A 40 -2.12 6.94 3.48
C GLY A 40 -2.78 8.32 3.48
N LEU A 41 -3.08 8.91 2.32
CA LEU A 41 -3.75 10.20 2.20
C LEU A 41 -5.19 10.18 2.76
N HIS A 42 -5.81 9.01 2.84
CA HIS A 42 -7.13 8.83 3.44
C HIS A 42 -7.12 8.90 4.98
N PHE A 43 -5.93 8.85 5.59
CA PHE A 43 -5.76 8.88 7.04
C PHE A 43 -5.48 10.30 7.51
N THR A 44 -6.56 11.03 7.79
CA THR A 44 -6.46 12.35 8.43
C THR A 44 -6.13 12.22 9.93
N PRO A 45 -5.66 13.28 10.61
CA PRO A 45 -5.46 13.26 12.06
C PRO A 45 -6.72 12.82 12.82
N THR A 46 -7.91 13.18 12.34
CA THR A 46 -9.20 12.77 12.92
C THR A 46 -9.42 11.25 12.80
N VAL A 47 -9.11 10.66 11.64
CA VAL A 47 -9.21 9.20 11.44
C VAL A 47 -8.22 8.47 12.35
N VAL A 48 -6.97 8.95 12.43
CA VAL A 48 -5.93 8.38 13.30
C VAL A 48 -6.37 8.42 14.77
N ALA A 49 -6.87 9.56 15.25
CA ALA A 49 -7.39 9.69 16.62
C ALA A 49 -8.61 8.78 16.86
N GLY A 50 -9.50 8.66 15.86
CA GLY A 50 -10.66 7.78 15.92
C GLY A 50 -10.29 6.29 16.02
N LEU A 51 -9.24 5.85 15.34
CA LEU A 51 -8.70 4.50 15.45
C LEU A 51 -8.07 4.27 16.84
N ALA A 52 -7.24 5.20 17.30
CA ALA A 52 -6.60 5.11 18.62
C ALA A 52 -7.64 5.03 19.76
N SER A 53 -8.73 5.82 19.70
CA SER A 53 -9.82 5.78 20.69
C SER A 53 -10.57 4.45 20.74
N ARG A 54 -10.44 3.64 19.69
CA ARG A 54 -11.00 2.28 19.61
C ARG A 54 -9.99 1.18 19.92
N GLY A 55 -8.81 1.56 20.42
CA GLY A 55 -7.75 0.62 20.77
C GLY A 55 -7.02 0.01 19.55
N VAL A 56 -7.14 0.61 18.37
CA VAL A 56 -6.35 0.23 17.21
C VAL A 56 -4.96 0.84 17.32
N GLU A 57 -3.95 0.00 17.35
CA GLU A 57 -2.55 0.40 17.37
C GLU A 57 -2.09 0.70 15.93
N ILE A 58 -1.44 1.84 15.74
CA ILE A 58 -0.85 2.22 14.46
C ILE A 58 0.66 2.05 14.57
N ALA A 59 1.24 1.25 13.68
CA ALA A 59 2.67 1.08 13.53
C ALA A 59 3.11 1.59 12.15
N GLU A 60 4.26 2.22 12.09
CA GLU A 60 4.78 2.83 10.87
C GLU A 60 5.96 2.01 10.35
N VAL A 61 6.09 1.97 9.03
CA VAL A 61 7.27 1.48 8.30
C VAL A 61 7.79 2.59 7.41
N ASP A 62 9.10 2.68 7.22
CA ASP A 62 9.70 3.64 6.30
C ASP A 62 9.78 3.02 4.91
N LEU A 63 9.38 3.79 3.90
CA LEU A 63 9.32 3.35 2.52
C LEU A 63 10.00 4.38 1.61
N GLU A 64 10.86 3.90 0.71
CA GLU A 64 11.39 4.69 -0.38
C GLU A 64 10.72 4.23 -1.68
N VAL A 65 9.61 4.92 -2.03
CA VAL A 65 8.77 4.56 -3.18
C VAL A 65 9.22 5.30 -4.43
N GLY A 66 9.51 4.57 -5.50
CA GLY A 66 9.82 5.12 -6.82
C GLY A 66 8.57 5.43 -7.65
N LEU A 67 8.69 6.32 -8.65
CA LEU A 67 7.60 6.63 -9.59
C LEU A 67 7.22 5.44 -10.48
N ASP A 68 8.10 4.46 -10.62
CA ASP A 68 7.87 3.25 -11.41
C ASP A 68 6.69 2.40 -10.89
N THR A 69 6.32 2.58 -9.61
CA THR A 69 5.14 1.95 -9.00
C THR A 69 3.84 2.25 -9.76
N PHE A 70 3.76 3.39 -10.44
CA PHE A 70 2.58 3.81 -11.19
C PHE A 70 2.62 3.47 -12.68
N ARG A 71 3.71 2.86 -13.16
CA ARG A 71 3.84 2.51 -14.58
C ARG A 71 2.97 1.31 -14.95
N PRO A 72 2.25 1.36 -16.08
CA PRO A 72 1.60 0.19 -16.64
C PRO A 72 2.64 -0.88 -17.01
N MET A 73 2.25 -2.15 -16.86
CA MET A 73 3.05 -3.26 -17.36
C MET A 73 3.14 -3.19 -18.88
N SER A 74 4.35 -3.30 -19.41
CA SER A 74 4.64 -3.27 -20.86
C SER A 74 4.52 -4.64 -21.54
N VAL A 75 4.36 -5.70 -20.75
CA VAL A 75 4.25 -7.07 -21.21
C VAL A 75 2.80 -7.54 -21.20
N ASP A 76 2.44 -8.43 -22.13
CA ASP A 76 1.10 -9.01 -22.20
C ASP A 76 0.93 -10.20 -21.24
N ASN A 77 2.01 -10.92 -20.96
CA ASN A 77 2.02 -11.99 -19.97
C ASN A 77 2.56 -11.46 -18.63
N ILE A 78 1.73 -11.52 -17.60
CA ILE A 78 2.06 -11.07 -16.23
C ILE A 78 3.28 -11.81 -15.65
N GLU A 79 3.57 -13.03 -16.10
CA GLU A 79 4.70 -13.83 -15.62
C GLU A 79 6.06 -13.31 -16.09
N GLU A 80 6.06 -12.55 -17.20
CA GLU A 80 7.26 -11.94 -17.78
C GLU A 80 7.58 -10.56 -17.19
N HIS A 81 6.68 -10.05 -16.35
CA HIS A 81 6.87 -8.74 -15.77
C HIS A 81 7.86 -8.77 -14.62
N HIS A 82 8.91 -7.92 -14.72
CA HIS A 82 9.86 -7.66 -13.64
C HIS A 82 9.40 -6.45 -12.85
N ILE A 83 9.10 -6.66 -11.57
CA ILE A 83 8.68 -5.58 -10.68
C ILE A 83 9.90 -4.77 -10.21
N HIS A 84 9.71 -3.47 -10.02
CA HIS A 84 10.74 -2.59 -9.49
C HIS A 84 11.02 -2.89 -8.03
N ARG A 85 12.27 -2.66 -7.64
CA ARG A 85 12.72 -2.71 -6.25
C ARG A 85 12.24 -1.49 -5.51
N GLU A 86 11.77 -1.71 -4.30
CA GLU A 86 11.44 -0.64 -3.35
C GLU A 86 12.20 -0.90 -2.05
N ARG A 87 12.89 0.13 -1.57
CA ARG A 87 13.58 0.05 -0.27
C ARG A 87 12.61 0.30 0.85
N TYR A 88 12.83 -0.42 1.94
CA TYR A 88 12.04 -0.26 3.15
C TYR A 88 12.88 -0.40 4.40
N GLU A 89 12.39 0.16 5.50
CA GLU A 89 12.86 -0.11 6.85
C GLU A 89 11.65 -0.47 7.72
N ILE A 90 11.71 -1.62 8.41
CA ILE A 90 10.73 -1.99 9.43
C ILE A 90 11.36 -1.73 10.80
N PRO A 91 10.93 -0.66 11.51
CA PRO A 91 11.40 -0.39 12.85
C PRO A 91 11.14 -1.56 13.79
N GLN A 92 12.01 -1.74 14.80
CA GLN A 92 11.82 -2.77 15.82
C GLN A 92 10.45 -2.65 16.52
N ALA A 93 9.94 -1.41 16.69
CA ALA A 93 8.64 -1.17 17.28
C ALA A 93 7.50 -1.72 16.39
N ALA A 94 7.58 -1.56 15.06
CA ALA A 94 6.60 -2.09 14.13
C ALA A 94 6.58 -3.63 14.12
N ALA A 95 7.74 -4.27 14.09
CA ALA A 95 7.85 -5.72 14.19
C ALA A 95 7.28 -6.24 15.53
N ALA A 96 7.55 -5.53 16.63
CA ALA A 96 7.02 -5.86 17.96
C ALA A 96 5.48 -5.72 18.00
N ALA A 97 4.91 -4.70 17.36
CA ALA A 97 3.47 -4.49 17.24
C ALA A 97 2.79 -5.63 16.47
N VAL A 98 3.38 -6.07 15.34
CA VAL A 98 2.91 -7.25 14.60
C VAL A 98 2.93 -8.49 15.50
N ALA A 99 4.04 -8.74 16.20
CA ALA A 99 4.15 -9.89 17.11
C ALA A 99 3.13 -9.83 18.27
N ALA A 100 2.92 -8.65 18.86
CA ALA A 100 1.89 -8.46 19.89
C ALA A 100 0.49 -8.71 19.34
N THR A 101 0.20 -8.25 18.13
CA THR A 101 -1.07 -8.47 17.43
C THR A 101 -1.32 -9.97 17.22
N ARG A 102 -0.32 -10.74 16.80
CA ARG A 102 -0.44 -12.20 16.65
C ARG A 102 -0.72 -12.91 17.99
N ARG A 103 0.00 -12.54 19.05
CA ARG A 103 -0.22 -13.13 20.39
C ARG A 103 -1.65 -12.92 20.89
N ARG A 104 -2.26 -11.78 20.62
CA ARG A 104 -3.66 -11.49 21.00
C ARG A 104 -4.71 -11.93 19.96
N ARG A 105 -4.28 -12.67 18.92
CA ARG A 105 -5.13 -13.12 17.80
C ARG A 105 -5.84 -11.95 17.10
N GLY A 106 -5.19 -10.80 17.05
CA GLY A 106 -5.64 -9.63 16.33
C GLY A 106 -5.29 -9.71 14.85
N ARG A 107 -5.67 -8.67 14.09
CA ARG A 107 -5.42 -8.57 12.65
C ARG A 107 -4.39 -7.51 12.32
N VAL A 108 -3.52 -7.80 11.37
CA VAL A 108 -2.60 -6.84 10.76
C VAL A 108 -3.27 -6.26 9.52
N VAL A 109 -3.58 -4.96 9.58
CA VAL A 109 -4.20 -4.21 8.49
C VAL A 109 -3.12 -3.35 7.82
N ALA A 110 -2.81 -3.65 6.57
CA ALA A 110 -1.84 -2.86 5.81
C ALA A 110 -2.52 -1.67 5.11
N VAL A 111 -1.89 -0.50 5.17
CA VAL A 111 -2.34 0.71 4.46
C VAL A 111 -1.38 0.99 3.30
N GLY A 112 -1.81 0.66 2.08
CA GLY A 112 -1.06 0.79 0.85
C GLY A 112 -0.41 -0.51 0.37
N THR A 113 -0.32 -0.64 -0.95
CA THR A 113 0.24 -1.82 -1.63
C THR A 113 1.72 -2.01 -1.35
N THR A 114 2.49 -0.93 -1.21
CA THR A 114 3.91 -0.99 -0.84
C THR A 114 4.08 -1.52 0.58
N VAL A 115 3.22 -1.15 1.53
CA VAL A 115 3.23 -1.72 2.89
C VAL A 115 2.94 -3.22 2.86
N ILE A 116 1.96 -3.68 2.05
CA ILE A 116 1.68 -5.11 1.89
C ILE A 116 2.94 -5.84 1.40
N ARG A 117 3.56 -5.34 0.33
CA ARG A 117 4.78 -5.94 -0.25
C ARG A 117 5.93 -5.98 0.77
N THR A 118 6.11 -4.90 1.54
CA THR A 118 7.13 -4.79 2.59
C THR A 118 6.94 -5.85 3.66
N LEU A 119 5.74 -5.96 4.23
CA LEU A 119 5.44 -6.92 5.30
C LEU A 119 5.58 -8.36 4.81
N GLU A 120 5.10 -8.66 3.60
CA GLU A 120 5.21 -9.99 3.01
C GLU A 120 6.66 -10.35 2.62
N THR A 121 7.48 -9.39 2.17
CA THR A 121 8.91 -9.59 1.90
C THR A 121 9.68 -9.89 3.19
N ALA A 122 9.36 -9.18 4.27
CA ALA A 122 10.01 -9.34 5.56
C ALA A 122 9.44 -10.50 6.40
N ALA A 123 8.45 -11.24 5.89
CA ALA A 123 7.83 -12.35 6.59
C ALA A 123 8.87 -13.39 7.02
N CYS A 124 8.78 -13.85 8.27
CA CYS A 124 9.71 -14.83 8.83
C CYS A 124 9.01 -16.04 9.47
N GLY A 125 7.79 -16.32 9.06
CA GLY A 125 6.94 -17.40 9.55
C GLY A 125 5.97 -16.95 10.65
N ASP A 126 4.96 -17.76 10.92
CA ASP A 126 3.95 -17.56 11.96
C ASP A 126 3.24 -16.18 11.94
N GLY A 127 3.19 -15.55 10.76
CA GLY A 127 2.62 -14.22 10.59
C GLY A 127 3.46 -13.09 11.18
N LEU A 128 4.74 -13.34 11.45
CA LEU A 128 5.70 -12.39 11.99
C LEU A 128 6.53 -11.73 10.88
N VAL A 129 7.11 -10.58 11.19
CA VAL A 129 8.02 -9.85 10.30
C VAL A 129 9.36 -9.63 10.98
N ARG A 130 10.41 -9.59 10.18
CA ARG A 130 11.77 -9.25 10.60
C ARG A 130 11.93 -7.73 10.61
N ALA A 131 12.44 -7.17 11.71
CA ALA A 131 12.84 -5.77 11.76
C ALA A 131 14.12 -5.55 10.95
N GLY A 132 14.31 -4.33 10.45
CA GLY A 132 15.49 -3.88 9.70
C GLY A 132 15.16 -3.50 8.27
N GLY A 133 16.19 -2.99 7.58
CA GLY A 133 16.10 -2.54 6.19
C GLY A 133 16.19 -3.68 5.20
N GLY A 134 15.58 -3.44 4.02
CA GLY A 134 15.63 -4.37 2.92
C GLY A 134 15.15 -3.76 1.60
N GLU A 135 15.17 -4.58 0.56
CA GLU A 135 14.58 -4.28 -0.73
C GLU A 135 13.49 -5.31 -1.05
N SER A 136 12.35 -4.85 -1.52
CA SER A 136 11.25 -5.70 -1.97
C SER A 136 11.21 -5.76 -3.49
N GLU A 137 11.37 -6.96 -4.04
CA GLU A 137 11.08 -7.32 -5.43
C GLU A 137 9.83 -8.21 -5.52
N LEU A 138 9.06 -8.30 -4.43
CA LEU A 138 7.94 -9.21 -4.34
C LEU A 138 6.81 -8.79 -5.27
N PHE A 139 6.48 -9.66 -6.22
CA PHE A 139 5.33 -9.49 -7.10
C PHE A 139 4.15 -10.33 -6.59
N ILE A 140 3.25 -9.69 -5.85
CA ILE A 140 2.02 -10.31 -5.38
C ILE A 140 1.01 -10.33 -6.53
N ARG A 141 0.65 -11.53 -6.96
CA ARG A 141 -0.29 -11.81 -8.07
C ARG A 141 -1.22 -12.95 -7.70
N PRO A 142 -2.30 -13.19 -8.47
CA PRO A 142 -3.20 -14.31 -8.19
C PRO A 142 -2.45 -15.63 -7.97
N GLY A 143 -2.78 -16.31 -6.85
CA GLY A 143 -2.09 -17.53 -6.39
C GLY A 143 -1.08 -17.31 -5.27
N TYR A 144 -0.63 -16.06 -5.02
CA TYR A 144 0.21 -15.74 -3.86
C TYR A 144 -0.57 -15.91 -2.55
N GLN A 145 0.05 -16.53 -1.55
CA GLN A 145 -0.54 -16.69 -0.21
C GLN A 145 0.06 -15.65 0.74
N LEU A 146 -0.79 -14.82 1.32
CA LEU A 146 -0.37 -13.82 2.31
C LEU A 146 0.04 -14.50 3.60
N GLY A 147 1.23 -14.19 4.11
CA GLY A 147 1.75 -14.72 5.36
C GLY A 147 1.51 -13.81 6.56
N VAL A 148 1.45 -12.50 6.34
CA VAL A 148 1.40 -11.48 7.40
C VAL A 148 0.13 -10.64 7.36
N VAL A 149 -0.29 -10.17 6.19
CA VAL A 149 -1.38 -9.20 6.06
C VAL A 149 -2.75 -9.89 6.14
N ASP A 150 -3.63 -9.43 7.05
CA ASP A 150 -4.98 -9.98 7.24
C ASP A 150 -6.07 -9.12 6.58
N ALA A 151 -5.80 -7.84 6.36
CA ALA A 151 -6.71 -6.92 5.69
C ALA A 151 -5.90 -5.76 5.09
N ALA A 152 -6.50 -5.02 4.17
CA ALA A 152 -5.79 -3.90 3.53
C ALA A 152 -6.71 -2.71 3.23
N VAL A 153 -6.12 -1.51 3.30
CA VAL A 153 -6.68 -0.29 2.71
C VAL A 153 -5.82 0.10 1.52
N THR A 154 -6.43 0.30 0.37
CA THR A 154 -5.72 0.72 -0.84
C THR A 154 -6.60 1.59 -1.74
N ASN A 155 -6.02 2.30 -2.70
CA ASN A 155 -6.76 3.04 -3.71
C ASN A 155 -7.37 2.08 -4.76
N PHE A 156 -8.28 2.60 -5.58
CA PHE A 156 -8.63 1.94 -6.85
C PHE A 156 -7.53 2.22 -7.88
N HIS A 157 -7.01 1.17 -8.49
CA HIS A 157 -5.82 1.22 -9.35
C HIS A 157 -6.16 1.19 -10.84
N ALA A 158 -5.23 1.69 -11.66
CA ALA A 158 -5.33 1.64 -13.12
C ALA A 158 -5.24 0.18 -13.64
N PRO A 159 -5.90 -0.10 -14.77
CA PRO A 159 -5.75 -1.40 -15.43
C PRO A 159 -4.30 -1.63 -15.89
N ARG A 160 -3.94 -2.91 -16.07
CA ARG A 160 -2.60 -3.33 -16.53
C ARG A 160 -1.45 -2.85 -15.63
N THR A 161 -1.67 -2.76 -14.31
CA THR A 161 -0.63 -2.43 -13.34
C THR A 161 -0.37 -3.58 -12.37
N THR A 162 0.81 -3.60 -11.77
CA THR A 162 1.16 -4.54 -10.69
C THR A 162 0.24 -4.37 -9.47
N LEU A 163 -0.28 -3.16 -9.29
CA LEU A 163 -1.18 -2.80 -8.20
C LEU A 163 -2.55 -3.50 -8.33
N ILE A 164 -3.13 -3.52 -9.54
CA ILE A 164 -4.39 -4.25 -9.75
C ILE A 164 -4.19 -5.76 -9.69
N ALA A 165 -2.99 -6.27 -10.04
CA ALA A 165 -2.65 -7.67 -9.88
C ALA A 165 -2.62 -8.08 -8.38
N LEU A 166 -2.10 -7.22 -7.50
CA LEU A 166 -2.14 -7.42 -6.06
C LEU A 166 -3.58 -7.42 -5.53
N VAL A 167 -4.41 -6.47 -5.95
CA VAL A 167 -5.85 -6.46 -5.59
C VAL A 167 -6.54 -7.72 -6.07
N ALA A 168 -6.24 -8.17 -7.29
CA ALA A 168 -6.79 -9.41 -7.83
C ALA A 168 -6.32 -10.65 -7.03
N ALA A 169 -5.08 -10.65 -6.54
CA ALA A 169 -4.60 -11.70 -5.63
C ALA A 169 -5.41 -11.74 -4.33
N MET A 170 -5.71 -10.59 -3.74
CA MET A 170 -6.45 -10.50 -2.48
C MET A 170 -7.96 -10.79 -2.62
N LEU A 171 -8.60 -10.34 -3.69
CA LEU A 171 -10.04 -10.47 -3.89
C LEU A 171 -10.44 -11.71 -4.71
N GLY A 172 -9.49 -12.42 -5.32
CA GLY A 172 -9.80 -13.49 -6.27
C GLY A 172 -10.66 -12.97 -7.42
N SER A 173 -11.61 -13.76 -7.90
CA SER A 173 -12.51 -13.39 -9.01
C SER A 173 -13.37 -12.15 -8.72
N ARG A 174 -13.62 -11.82 -7.44
CA ARG A 174 -14.47 -10.70 -7.01
C ARG A 174 -13.90 -9.31 -7.36
N TRP A 175 -12.61 -9.19 -7.68
CA TRP A 175 -12.03 -7.89 -7.97
C TRP A 175 -12.70 -7.18 -9.16
N ARG A 176 -13.10 -7.94 -10.21
CA ARG A 176 -13.77 -7.36 -11.38
C ARG A 176 -15.14 -6.79 -11.03
N GLU A 177 -15.91 -7.51 -10.23
CA GLU A 177 -17.21 -7.06 -9.73
C GLU A 177 -17.07 -5.81 -8.85
N ALA A 178 -16.11 -5.82 -7.92
CA ALA A 178 -15.83 -4.66 -7.06
C ALA A 178 -15.50 -3.40 -7.88
N TYR A 179 -14.68 -3.54 -8.92
CA TYR A 179 -14.32 -2.42 -9.81
C TYR A 179 -15.50 -1.98 -10.70
N ALA A 180 -16.31 -2.91 -11.19
CA ALA A 180 -17.53 -2.59 -11.96
C ALA A 180 -18.51 -1.79 -11.11
N ILE A 181 -18.78 -2.23 -9.88
CA ILE A 181 -19.65 -1.52 -8.93
C ILE A 181 -19.07 -0.13 -8.59
N ALA A 182 -17.77 -0.02 -8.40
CA ALA A 182 -17.14 1.26 -8.11
C ALA A 182 -17.31 2.26 -9.27
N LEU A 183 -17.14 1.81 -10.52
CA LEU A 183 -17.37 2.62 -11.71
C LEU A 183 -18.84 3.04 -11.84
N GLU A 184 -19.76 2.09 -11.67
CA GLU A 184 -21.21 2.35 -11.73
C GLU A 184 -21.66 3.38 -10.69
N ARG A 185 -21.07 3.33 -9.48
CA ARG A 185 -21.38 4.24 -8.37
C ARG A 185 -20.59 5.55 -8.41
N GLY A 186 -19.77 5.78 -9.43
CA GLY A 186 -19.03 7.03 -9.61
C GLY A 186 -17.87 7.21 -8.62
N TYR A 187 -17.29 6.12 -8.09
CA TYR A 187 -16.09 6.20 -7.29
C TYR A 187 -14.93 6.77 -8.10
N ARG A 188 -14.12 7.59 -7.46
CA ARG A 188 -12.91 8.16 -8.05
C ARG A 188 -11.75 7.19 -7.90
N PHE A 189 -10.93 7.12 -8.93
CA PHE A 189 -9.81 6.19 -9.00
C PHE A 189 -8.48 6.90 -8.78
N LEU A 190 -7.41 6.11 -8.61
CA LEU A 190 -6.02 6.53 -8.50
C LEU A 190 -5.70 7.28 -7.19
N SER A 191 -4.57 7.99 -7.14
CA SER A 191 -3.97 8.55 -5.93
C SER A 191 -4.86 9.50 -5.12
N PHE A 192 -5.66 10.31 -5.82
CA PHE A 192 -6.57 11.28 -5.20
C PHE A 192 -8.03 10.81 -5.25
N GLY A 193 -8.26 9.56 -5.61
CA GLY A 193 -9.58 8.94 -5.65
C GLY A 193 -10.04 8.43 -4.30
N ASP A 194 -10.96 7.49 -4.35
CA ASP A 194 -11.52 6.85 -3.17
C ASP A 194 -10.69 5.63 -2.74
N ALA A 195 -10.90 5.15 -1.52
CA ALA A 195 -10.21 3.97 -0.98
C ALA A 195 -11.10 2.74 -0.99
N MET A 196 -10.45 1.59 -1.08
CA MET A 196 -11.03 0.27 -0.91
C MET A 196 -10.51 -0.34 0.40
N PHE A 197 -11.41 -0.89 1.23
CA PHE A 197 -11.04 -1.73 2.35
C PHE A 197 -11.29 -3.20 2.01
N ILE A 198 -10.24 -4.00 1.99
CA ILE A 198 -10.27 -5.44 1.76
C ILE A 198 -10.20 -6.12 3.12
N ASP A 199 -11.35 -6.52 3.66
CA ASP A 199 -11.46 -7.04 5.02
C ASP A 199 -11.04 -8.51 5.14
N GLN A 200 -11.33 -9.31 4.12
CA GLN A 200 -11.04 -10.76 4.10
C GLN A 200 -10.44 -11.15 2.75
N PRO A 201 -9.11 -11.11 2.61
CA PRO A 201 -8.44 -11.61 1.42
C PRO A 201 -8.71 -13.11 1.23
N VAL A 202 -8.91 -13.54 -0.03
CA VAL A 202 -9.14 -14.96 -0.36
C VAL A 202 -7.87 -15.81 -0.27
N ASN A 203 -6.73 -15.16 -0.19
CA ASN A 203 -5.39 -15.76 -0.20
C ASN A 203 -4.68 -15.64 1.16
N ARG A 204 -5.44 -15.54 2.21
CA ARG A 204 -4.94 -15.48 3.59
C ARG A 204 -5.06 -16.85 4.28
#